data_a8ebdf6abe9fd5a3c485f7abede824a3
#
_entry.id   a8ebdf6abe9fd5a3c485f7abede824a3
#
_cell.length_a   1.000
_cell.length_b   1.000
_cell.length_c   1.000
_cell.angle_alpha   90.00
_cell.angle_beta   90.00
_cell.angle_gamma   90.00
#
_symmetry.space_group_name_H-M   'P 1'
#
loop_
_entity.id
_entity.type
_entity.pdbx_description
1 polymer ?
#
loop_
_entity_poly.entity_id
_entity_poly.type
_entity_poly.pdbx_seq_one_letter_code
_entity_poly.pdbx_strand_id
1 'polypeptide(L)'
;MRDRKLPRKSQSSPVPNRAASVLGGKIAPRLICAAALLVASAAASFAQSDLASAAQNNAKSVPLIAIPIPPLPANAPKASPDPKNLEGTYINLNIPKRVILDENGKPPPYLAPTQDMLKKRIGMNLAGSPPATPMSFCRPPGFFINFGLNFPFRIIQQPKETLFVFEEMHALWRVWMNRPVPHFTVPRYEGYSVGKWDGDELVITTVGVRPSVWLDMGGTSHGVNAVFTHRIRKIDGGAKLQIQTTINDPEYYKNPWTTSVTLTWRPDQAVFSEYNCEESAGSMAEAQRYGTDTSGYKDSDDGR
;
A
#
# COMPACT_ATOMS: atom_id res chain seq x y z
N MET A 1 -32.66 -14.06 47.58
CA MET A 1 -32.70 -15.47 48.04
C MET A 1 -32.70 -16.40 46.86
N ARG A 2 -31.61 -16.99 46.54
CA ARG A 2 -31.33 -18.34 46.03
C ARG A 2 -29.89 -18.40 45.51
N ASP A 3 -29.03 -18.94 46.37
CA ASP A 3 -27.64 -19.30 46.07
C ASP A 3 -27.58 -20.35 44.94
N ARG A 4 -26.64 -20.20 44.02
CA ARG A 4 -26.16 -21.29 43.16
C ARG A 4 -24.65 -21.43 43.28
N LYS A 5 -24.27 -22.57 43.90
CA LYS A 5 -22.91 -23.06 44.14
C LYS A 5 -22.21 -23.39 42.82
N LEU A 6 -20.93 -23.01 42.73
CA LEU A 6 -19.95 -23.43 41.71
C LEU A 6 -19.47 -24.87 41.99
N PRO A 7 -19.19 -25.69 40.96
CA PRO A 7 -18.55 -26.99 41.18
C PRO A 7 -17.01 -26.91 41.22
N ARG A 8 -16.44 -27.80 41.98
CA ARG A 8 -15.03 -27.97 42.35
C ARG A 8 -14.15 -28.45 41.19
N LYS A 9 -12.90 -28.00 41.22
CA LYS A 9 -11.76 -28.47 40.42
C LYS A 9 -11.47 -29.94 40.65
N SER A 10 -11.23 -30.71 39.59
CA SER A 10 -10.62 -32.03 39.64
C SER A 10 -9.10 -31.89 39.52
N GLN A 11 -8.38 -32.51 40.47
CA GLN A 11 -6.93 -32.68 40.50
C GLN A 11 -6.55 -33.81 39.54
N SER A 12 -5.54 -33.62 38.71
CA SER A 12 -4.88 -34.65 37.94
C SER A 12 -3.51 -34.98 38.55
N SER A 13 -3.28 -36.25 38.73
CA SER A 13 -2.09 -36.88 39.34
C SER A 13 -0.86 -36.83 38.41
N PRO A 14 0.37 -36.93 38.95
CA PRO A 14 1.59 -36.88 38.16
C PRO A 14 1.98 -38.25 37.57
N VAL A 15 2.54 -38.23 36.37
CA VAL A 15 3.12 -39.37 35.64
C VAL A 15 4.63 -39.44 35.92
N PRO A 16 5.23 -40.61 36.17
CA PRO A 16 6.65 -40.73 36.54
C PRO A 16 7.62 -40.67 35.37
N ASN A 17 8.72 -39.97 35.58
CA ASN A 17 9.91 -39.93 34.72
C ASN A 17 10.59 -41.31 34.66
N ARG A 18 10.81 -41.81 33.44
CA ARG A 18 11.81 -42.85 33.16
C ARG A 18 13.04 -42.23 32.52
N ALA A 19 14.13 -42.28 33.21
CA ALA A 19 15.46 -42.01 32.72
C ALA A 19 15.93 -43.10 31.74
N ALA A 20 16.39 -42.71 30.58
CA ALA A 20 17.19 -43.54 29.68
C ALA A 20 18.53 -42.85 29.45
N SER A 21 19.58 -43.46 30.00
CA SER A 21 20.98 -43.14 29.76
C SER A 21 21.39 -43.61 28.37
N VAL A 22 21.95 -42.75 27.54
CA VAL A 22 22.70 -43.13 26.33
C VAL A 22 23.97 -42.30 26.24
N LEU A 23 25.04 -43.05 26.18
CA LEU A 23 26.45 -42.84 25.91
C LEU A 23 26.85 -41.58 25.13
N GLY A 24 27.95 -41.00 25.66
CA GLY A 24 28.62 -39.85 25.07
C GLY A 24 29.34 -40.15 23.76
N GLY A 25 29.19 -39.24 22.86
CA GLY A 25 30.04 -39.05 21.67
C GLY A 25 30.27 -37.58 21.48
N LYS A 26 31.49 -37.12 21.75
CA LYS A 26 31.93 -35.75 21.53
C LYS A 26 32.07 -35.53 20.03
N ILE A 27 31.12 -34.84 19.40
CA ILE A 27 31.24 -34.32 18.03
C ILE A 27 31.40 -32.80 18.14
N ALA A 28 32.48 -32.29 17.55
CA ALA A 28 32.88 -30.88 17.60
C ALA A 28 31.88 -29.92 16.98
N PRO A 29 31.59 -28.73 17.56
CA PRO A 29 30.51 -27.85 17.13
C PRO A 29 30.94 -26.80 16.09
N ARG A 30 31.85 -27.11 15.15
CA ARG A 30 32.36 -26.09 14.22
C ARG A 30 31.86 -26.18 12.77
N LEU A 31 31.09 -27.17 12.38
CA LEU A 31 30.63 -27.35 11.00
C LEU A 31 29.12 -27.10 10.74
N ILE A 32 28.33 -26.89 11.79
CA ILE A 32 26.85 -26.76 11.64
C ILE A 32 26.42 -25.33 11.35
N CYS A 33 27.20 -24.30 11.78
CA CYS A 33 26.79 -22.90 11.58
C CYS A 33 26.95 -22.39 10.12
N ALA A 34 27.87 -22.96 9.32
CA ALA A 34 28.08 -22.49 7.94
C ALA A 34 27.00 -23.01 6.98
N ALA A 35 26.49 -24.22 7.19
CA ALA A 35 25.44 -24.78 6.36
C ALA A 35 24.07 -24.15 6.61
N ALA A 36 23.76 -23.77 7.86
CA ALA A 36 22.49 -23.11 8.20
C ALA A 36 22.40 -21.68 7.63
N LEU A 37 23.52 -20.94 7.56
CA LEU A 37 23.57 -19.61 6.96
C LEU A 37 23.43 -19.62 5.44
N LEU A 38 23.95 -20.65 4.76
CA LEU A 38 23.82 -20.80 3.31
C LEU A 38 22.41 -21.23 2.90
N VAL A 39 21.75 -22.07 3.69
CA VAL A 39 20.36 -22.46 3.41
C VAL A 39 19.38 -21.31 3.67
N ALA A 40 19.61 -20.49 4.70
CA ALA A 40 18.77 -19.32 4.97
C ALA A 40 18.91 -18.24 3.90
N SER A 41 20.10 -18.03 3.34
CA SER A 41 20.31 -17.07 2.24
C SER A 41 19.74 -17.54 0.92
N ALA A 42 19.81 -18.83 0.61
CA ALA A 42 19.20 -19.42 -0.58
C ALA A 42 17.67 -19.39 -0.51
N ALA A 43 17.06 -19.73 0.64
CA ALA A 43 15.62 -19.68 0.83
C ALA A 43 15.07 -18.25 0.72
N ALA A 44 15.81 -17.23 1.21
CA ALA A 44 15.43 -15.83 1.06
C ALA A 44 15.51 -15.36 -0.40
N SER A 45 16.49 -15.83 -1.16
CA SER A 45 16.64 -15.49 -2.60
C SER A 45 15.57 -16.15 -3.46
N PHE A 46 15.23 -17.41 -3.21
CA PHE A 46 14.13 -18.10 -3.89
C PHE A 46 12.77 -17.44 -3.60
N ALA A 47 12.51 -17.08 -2.34
CA ALA A 47 11.26 -16.42 -1.98
C ALA A 47 11.07 -15.04 -2.64
N GLN A 48 12.16 -14.33 -2.92
CA GLN A 48 12.13 -13.02 -3.56
C GLN A 48 11.93 -13.14 -5.07
N SER A 49 12.50 -14.18 -5.71
CA SER A 49 12.27 -14.50 -7.13
C SER A 49 10.83 -14.94 -7.39
N ASP A 50 10.23 -15.68 -6.47
CA ASP A 50 8.83 -16.15 -6.60
C ASP A 50 7.83 -15.00 -6.51
N LEU A 51 8.08 -14.01 -5.65
CA LEU A 51 7.25 -12.80 -5.57
C LEU A 51 7.38 -11.92 -6.81
N ALA A 52 8.60 -11.76 -7.33
CA ALA A 52 8.81 -11.03 -8.57
C ALA A 52 8.14 -11.72 -9.75
N SER A 53 8.25 -13.05 -9.83
CA SER A 53 7.59 -13.86 -10.85
C SER A 53 6.06 -13.85 -10.70
N ALA A 54 5.54 -13.95 -9.47
CA ALA A 54 4.10 -13.84 -9.20
C ALA A 54 3.57 -12.44 -9.53
N ALA A 55 4.32 -11.38 -9.23
CA ALA A 55 3.97 -10.01 -9.58
C ALA A 55 3.94 -9.81 -11.10
N GLN A 56 4.92 -10.36 -11.84
CA GLN A 56 4.97 -10.31 -13.31
C GLN A 56 3.88 -11.15 -13.95
N ASN A 57 3.61 -12.36 -13.44
CA ASN A 57 2.56 -13.22 -13.94
C ASN A 57 1.17 -12.68 -13.63
N ASN A 58 0.98 -12.06 -12.47
CA ASN A 58 -0.27 -11.40 -12.11
C ASN A 58 -0.56 -10.16 -12.98
N ALA A 59 0.48 -9.46 -13.44
CA ALA A 59 0.33 -8.38 -14.43
C ALA A 59 -0.12 -8.89 -15.81
N LYS A 60 0.17 -10.17 -16.15
CA LYS A 60 -0.23 -10.81 -17.43
C LYS A 60 -1.61 -11.46 -17.39
N SER A 61 -2.10 -11.85 -16.22
CA SER A 61 -3.27 -12.74 -16.10
C SER A 61 -4.63 -12.06 -16.02
N VAL A 62 -4.68 -10.75 -15.77
CA VAL A 62 -5.94 -9.98 -15.86
C VAL A 62 -5.62 -8.68 -16.57
N PRO A 63 -6.09 -8.48 -17.79
CA PRO A 63 -6.05 -7.17 -18.40
C PRO A 63 -6.94 -6.26 -17.53
N LEU A 64 -6.33 -5.40 -16.71
CA LEU A 64 -7.02 -4.20 -16.28
C LEU A 64 -7.40 -3.50 -17.58
N ILE A 65 -8.69 -3.33 -17.82
CA ILE A 65 -9.20 -2.65 -19.01
C ILE A 65 -8.64 -1.24 -18.93
N ALA A 66 -7.52 -1.01 -19.62
CA ALA A 66 -7.04 0.33 -19.84
C ALA A 66 -8.10 1.01 -20.72
N ILE A 67 -8.89 1.89 -20.15
CA ILE A 67 -9.79 2.73 -20.93
C ILE A 67 -8.88 3.52 -21.86
N PRO A 68 -9.03 3.40 -23.21
CA PRO A 68 -8.19 4.14 -24.13
C PRO A 68 -8.42 5.63 -23.90
N ILE A 69 -7.45 6.33 -23.37
CA ILE A 69 -7.50 7.77 -23.21
C ILE A 69 -7.04 8.38 -24.53
N PRO A 70 -7.88 9.17 -25.20
CA PRO A 70 -7.53 9.76 -26.49
C PRO A 70 -6.25 10.60 -26.39
N PRO A 71 -5.49 10.79 -27.46
CA PRO A 71 -4.38 11.74 -27.50
C PRO A 71 -4.83 13.12 -27.06
N LEU A 72 -3.94 13.87 -26.39
CA LEU A 72 -4.22 15.24 -26.01
C LEU A 72 -4.50 16.08 -27.26
N PRO A 73 -5.62 16.84 -27.32
CA PRO A 73 -5.90 17.73 -28.47
C PRO A 73 -4.76 18.70 -28.74
N ALA A 74 -4.45 18.94 -30.00
CA ALA A 74 -3.34 19.82 -30.39
C ALA A 74 -3.49 21.28 -29.87
N ASN A 75 -4.71 21.72 -29.62
CA ASN A 75 -5.04 23.04 -29.06
C ASN A 75 -5.25 23.01 -27.54
N ALA A 76 -4.94 21.92 -26.88
CA ALA A 76 -5.07 21.84 -25.41
C ALA A 76 -4.17 22.86 -24.73
N PRO A 77 -4.61 23.46 -23.60
CA PRO A 77 -3.78 24.32 -22.79
C PRO A 77 -2.46 23.64 -22.42
N LYS A 78 -1.36 24.39 -22.46
CA LYS A 78 -0.07 23.90 -21.98
C LYS A 78 0.02 24.02 -20.46
N ALA A 79 0.74 23.12 -19.84
CA ALA A 79 1.07 23.25 -18.43
C ALA A 79 1.90 24.53 -18.18
N SER A 80 1.73 25.14 -17.02
CA SER A 80 2.56 26.29 -16.61
C SER A 80 4.05 25.94 -16.69
N PRO A 81 4.91 26.80 -17.23
CA PRO A 81 6.36 26.59 -17.22
C PRO A 81 6.99 26.76 -15.82
N ASP A 82 6.30 27.42 -14.89
CA ASP A 82 6.75 27.57 -13.51
C ASP A 82 6.82 26.19 -12.84
N PRO A 83 8.00 25.72 -12.37
CA PRO A 83 8.15 24.43 -11.73
C PRO A 83 7.36 24.31 -10.44
N LYS A 84 7.06 25.40 -9.76
CA LYS A 84 6.30 25.42 -8.51
C LYS A 84 4.79 25.52 -8.73
N ASN A 85 4.34 25.83 -9.90
CA ASN A 85 2.92 25.76 -10.23
C ASN A 85 2.54 24.36 -10.66
N LEU A 86 2.08 23.54 -9.72
CA LEU A 86 1.61 22.16 -9.97
C LEU A 86 0.11 22.10 -10.30
N GLU A 87 -0.60 23.25 -10.30
CA GLU A 87 -2.05 23.26 -10.53
C GLU A 87 -2.43 22.63 -11.87
N GLY A 88 -3.51 21.85 -11.82
CA GLY A 88 -4.09 21.25 -13.00
C GLY A 88 -4.47 19.79 -12.82
N THR A 89 -4.87 19.16 -13.92
CA THR A 89 -5.34 17.78 -13.93
C THR A 89 -4.27 16.85 -14.50
N TYR A 90 -4.07 15.75 -13.81
CA TYR A 90 -3.11 14.71 -14.15
C TYR A 90 -3.76 13.35 -14.13
N ILE A 91 -3.21 12.42 -14.89
CA ILE A 91 -3.67 11.03 -14.94
C ILE A 91 -2.48 10.08 -15.11
N ASN A 92 -2.60 8.89 -14.58
CA ASN A 92 -1.68 7.80 -14.88
C ASN A 92 -2.10 7.12 -16.19
N LEU A 93 -1.30 7.25 -17.23
CA LEU A 93 -1.53 6.58 -18.52
C LEU A 93 -0.90 5.19 -18.59
N ASN A 94 -0.13 4.80 -17.58
CA ASN A 94 0.45 3.48 -17.53
C ASN A 94 -0.58 2.46 -17.04
N ILE A 95 -0.42 1.22 -17.48
CA ILE A 95 -1.23 0.11 -16.93
C ILE A 95 -0.94 0.01 -15.43
N PRO A 96 -1.96 0.07 -14.56
CA PRO A 96 -1.78 -0.06 -13.13
C PRO A 96 -1.01 -1.33 -12.76
N LYS A 97 0.08 -1.18 -12.04
CA LYS A 97 0.85 -2.31 -11.53
C LYS A 97 0.10 -2.89 -10.33
N ARG A 98 -0.12 -4.19 -10.33
CA ARG A 98 -0.73 -4.87 -9.19
C ARG A 98 0.16 -4.87 -7.97
N VAL A 99 1.47 -4.98 -8.16
CA VAL A 99 2.48 -4.97 -7.10
C VAL A 99 3.47 -3.85 -7.36
N ILE A 100 3.65 -3.02 -6.34
CA ILE A 100 4.59 -1.92 -6.36
C ILE A 100 6.03 -2.44 -6.34
N LEU A 101 6.91 -1.79 -7.10
CA LEU A 101 8.33 -2.09 -7.14
C LEU A 101 9.12 -0.85 -6.70
N ASP A 102 10.34 -1.07 -6.24
CA ASP A 102 11.28 0.02 -5.98
C ASP A 102 11.75 0.70 -7.29
N GLU A 103 12.52 1.76 -7.17
CA GLU A 103 13.05 2.50 -8.32
C GLU A 103 13.94 1.66 -9.25
N ASN A 104 14.51 0.56 -8.74
CA ASN A 104 15.33 -0.37 -9.50
C ASN A 104 14.51 -1.51 -10.12
N GLY A 105 13.18 -1.45 -10.01
CA GLY A 105 12.28 -2.49 -10.48
C GLY A 105 12.29 -3.76 -9.64
N LYS A 106 12.78 -3.70 -8.41
CA LYS A 106 12.83 -4.84 -7.47
C LYS A 106 11.68 -4.79 -6.47
N PRO A 107 11.25 -5.94 -5.95
CA PRO A 107 10.32 -5.97 -4.83
C PRO A 107 10.86 -5.18 -3.62
N PRO A 108 10.01 -4.48 -2.86
CA PRO A 108 10.39 -3.84 -1.61
C PRO A 108 11.13 -4.79 -0.65
N PRO A 109 11.98 -4.26 0.24
CA PRO A 109 12.78 -5.05 1.19
C PRO A 109 11.93 -5.55 2.36
N TYR A 110 10.92 -6.39 2.08
CA TYR A 110 9.98 -6.90 3.07
C TYR A 110 10.65 -7.61 4.24
N LEU A 111 10.08 -7.46 5.44
CA LEU A 111 10.28 -8.41 6.53
C LEU A 111 9.52 -9.72 6.20
N ALA A 112 9.96 -10.85 6.79
CA ALA A 112 9.38 -12.15 6.49
C ALA A 112 7.86 -12.22 6.72
N PRO A 113 7.30 -11.72 7.85
CA PRO A 113 5.85 -11.73 8.06
C PRO A 113 5.08 -10.92 7.01
N THR A 114 5.62 -9.77 6.58
CA THR A 114 5.02 -8.93 5.52
C THR A 114 5.01 -9.67 4.18
N GLN A 115 6.11 -10.35 3.88
CA GLN A 115 6.24 -11.14 2.67
C GLN A 115 5.23 -12.28 2.61
N ASP A 116 5.04 -13.00 3.73
CA ASP A 116 4.10 -14.13 3.81
C ASP A 116 2.64 -13.66 3.70
N MET A 117 2.32 -12.52 4.32
CA MET A 117 1.01 -11.88 4.17
C MET A 117 0.74 -11.50 2.71
N LEU A 118 1.71 -10.90 2.02
CA LEU A 118 1.57 -10.52 0.61
C LEU A 118 1.41 -11.74 -0.28
N LYS A 119 2.18 -12.82 -0.07
CA LYS A 119 2.02 -14.10 -0.78
C LYS A 119 0.62 -14.67 -0.61
N LYS A 120 0.09 -14.67 0.63
CA LYS A 120 -1.28 -15.12 0.90
C LYS A 120 -2.30 -14.32 0.10
N ARG A 121 -2.22 -12.99 0.12
CA ARG A 121 -3.14 -12.10 -0.62
C ARG A 121 -3.08 -12.30 -2.13
N ILE A 122 -1.87 -12.42 -2.68
CA ILE A 122 -1.68 -12.74 -4.10
C ILE A 122 -2.30 -14.10 -4.44
N GLY A 123 -2.09 -15.12 -3.60
CA GLY A 123 -2.69 -16.44 -3.76
C GLY A 123 -4.21 -16.40 -3.76
N MET A 124 -4.82 -15.63 -2.86
CA MET A 124 -6.27 -15.42 -2.82
C MET A 124 -6.78 -14.73 -4.09
N ASN A 125 -6.10 -13.69 -4.57
CA ASN A 125 -6.44 -13.04 -5.84
C ASN A 125 -6.40 -14.01 -7.03
N LEU A 126 -5.37 -14.86 -7.10
CA LEU A 126 -5.23 -15.86 -8.16
C LEU A 126 -6.30 -16.96 -8.07
N ALA A 127 -6.76 -17.28 -6.87
CA ALA A 127 -7.85 -18.23 -6.63
C ALA A 127 -9.25 -17.66 -6.90
N GLY A 128 -9.36 -16.38 -7.31
CA GLY A 128 -10.64 -15.73 -7.57
C GLY A 128 -11.40 -15.31 -6.31
N SER A 129 -10.73 -15.29 -5.15
CA SER A 129 -11.28 -14.86 -3.86
C SER A 129 -10.43 -13.73 -3.30
N PRO A 130 -10.40 -12.55 -3.93
CA PRO A 130 -9.54 -11.45 -3.50
C PRO A 130 -9.93 -10.98 -2.08
N PRO A 131 -8.93 -10.60 -1.25
CA PRO A 131 -9.24 -10.03 0.04
C PRO A 131 -9.91 -8.67 -0.11
N ALA A 132 -10.78 -8.32 0.85
CA ALA A 132 -11.43 -7.03 0.87
C ALA A 132 -10.44 -5.87 1.03
N THR A 133 -10.73 -4.77 0.37
CA THR A 133 -9.97 -3.52 0.43
C THR A 133 -10.89 -2.39 0.93
N PRO A 134 -10.38 -1.20 1.28
CA PRO A 134 -11.25 -0.06 1.55
C PRO A 134 -12.26 0.20 0.42
N MET A 135 -11.85 0.05 -0.84
CA MET A 135 -12.72 0.22 -2.01
C MET A 135 -13.90 -0.74 -2.03
N SER A 136 -13.74 -1.96 -1.49
CA SER A 136 -14.85 -2.92 -1.37
C SER A 136 -16.00 -2.42 -0.48
N PHE A 137 -15.75 -1.38 0.32
CA PHE A 137 -16.69 -0.75 1.22
C PHE A 137 -16.90 0.73 0.90
N CYS A 138 -16.69 1.14 -0.34
CA CYS A 138 -16.82 2.53 -0.80
C CYS A 138 -16.00 3.53 0.05
N ARG A 139 -14.82 3.12 0.53
CA ARG A 139 -13.91 3.95 1.32
C ARG A 139 -12.69 4.33 0.50
N PRO A 140 -12.09 5.52 0.74
CA PRO A 140 -10.93 5.98 -0.01
C PRO A 140 -9.79 4.96 0.00
N PRO A 141 -9.19 4.65 -1.15
CA PRO A 141 -8.12 3.65 -1.24
C PRO A 141 -6.76 4.18 -0.79
N GLY A 142 -6.64 5.48 -0.54
CA GLY A 142 -5.39 6.16 -0.25
C GLY A 142 -4.63 6.63 -1.50
N PHE A 143 -3.74 7.58 -1.30
CA PHE A 143 -3.03 8.27 -2.39
C PHE A 143 -2.19 7.32 -3.27
N PHE A 144 -1.63 6.23 -2.73
CA PHE A 144 -0.85 5.27 -3.53
C PHE A 144 -1.70 4.60 -4.61
N ILE A 145 -2.84 4.06 -4.21
CA ILE A 145 -3.78 3.45 -5.16
C ILE A 145 -4.27 4.50 -6.15
N ASN A 146 -4.66 5.68 -5.67
CA ASN A 146 -5.16 6.76 -6.51
C ASN A 146 -4.14 7.20 -7.58
N PHE A 147 -2.85 7.28 -7.24
CA PHE A 147 -1.81 7.56 -8.22
C PHE A 147 -1.54 6.40 -9.18
N GLY A 148 -1.85 5.19 -8.78
CA GLY A 148 -1.69 3.97 -9.59
C GLY A 148 -2.83 3.73 -10.57
N LEU A 149 -4.01 4.30 -10.37
CA LEU A 149 -5.19 4.11 -11.21
C LEU A 149 -5.22 5.05 -12.41
N ASN A 150 -6.02 4.69 -13.43
CA ASN A 150 -6.25 5.50 -14.63
C ASN A 150 -7.40 6.51 -14.44
N PHE A 151 -7.63 6.98 -13.22
CA PHE A 151 -8.58 8.03 -12.94
C PHE A 151 -7.86 9.38 -12.82
N PRO A 152 -8.44 10.48 -13.33
CA PRO A 152 -7.83 11.79 -13.19
C PRO A 152 -7.88 12.27 -11.75
N PHE A 153 -6.91 13.12 -11.41
CA PHE A 153 -6.96 13.92 -10.20
C PHE A 153 -6.51 15.34 -10.50
N ARG A 154 -6.97 16.28 -9.70
CA ARG A 154 -6.66 17.69 -9.81
C ARG A 154 -5.84 18.17 -8.64
N ILE A 155 -4.79 18.94 -8.91
CA ILE A 155 -4.03 19.67 -7.91
C ILE A 155 -4.55 21.11 -7.85
N ILE A 156 -4.84 21.58 -6.64
CA ILE A 156 -5.24 22.96 -6.33
C ILE A 156 -4.27 23.49 -5.29
N GLN A 157 -3.56 24.56 -5.62
CA GLN A 157 -2.60 25.16 -4.70
C GLN A 157 -3.18 26.42 -4.06
N GLN A 158 -3.03 26.49 -2.75
CA GLN A 158 -3.38 27.65 -1.94
C GLN A 158 -2.21 28.03 -1.04
N PRO A 159 -2.12 29.26 -0.52
CA PRO A 159 -0.98 29.69 0.28
C PRO A 159 -0.69 28.83 1.52
N LYS A 160 -1.73 28.23 2.11
CA LYS A 160 -1.63 27.44 3.35
C LYS A 160 -1.80 25.93 3.15
N GLU A 161 -2.23 25.51 1.98
CA GLU A 161 -2.47 24.10 1.67
C GLU A 161 -2.39 23.80 0.18
N THR A 162 -2.07 22.56 -0.14
CA THR A 162 -2.20 21.99 -1.49
C THR A 162 -3.17 20.82 -1.41
N LEU A 163 -4.14 20.78 -2.31
CA LEU A 163 -5.17 19.77 -2.35
C LEU A 163 -4.98 18.89 -3.58
N PHE A 164 -5.03 17.58 -3.38
CA PHE A 164 -5.13 16.60 -4.45
C PHE A 164 -6.54 16.04 -4.40
N VAL A 165 -7.33 16.38 -5.41
CA VAL A 165 -8.74 15.97 -5.52
C VAL A 165 -8.81 14.83 -6.53
N PHE A 166 -9.11 13.65 -6.07
CA PHE A 166 -9.20 12.45 -6.90
C PHE A 166 -10.64 12.22 -7.36
N GLU A 167 -10.80 11.77 -8.62
CA GLU A 167 -12.11 11.33 -9.10
C GLU A 167 -12.53 10.05 -8.38
N GLU A 168 -11.59 9.12 -8.21
CA GLU A 168 -11.82 7.86 -7.52
C GLU A 168 -12.26 8.07 -6.08
N MET A 169 -13.43 7.55 -5.71
CA MET A 169 -14.03 7.68 -4.37
C MET A 169 -14.19 9.13 -3.88
N HIS A 170 -14.10 10.13 -4.76
CA HIS A 170 -14.08 11.55 -4.40
C HIS A 170 -13.07 11.86 -3.28
N ALA A 171 -11.95 11.13 -3.28
CA ALA A 171 -10.96 11.24 -2.22
C ALA A 171 -10.26 12.61 -2.28
N LEU A 172 -9.94 13.14 -1.09
CA LEU A 172 -9.24 14.41 -0.93
C LEU A 172 -7.98 14.20 -0.09
N TRP A 173 -6.82 14.31 -0.73
CA TRP A 173 -5.56 14.36 0.00
C TRP A 173 -5.16 15.81 0.23
N ARG A 174 -5.23 16.25 1.49
CA ARG A 174 -4.88 17.61 1.92
C ARG A 174 -3.47 17.65 2.46
N VAL A 175 -2.66 18.56 1.95
CA VAL A 175 -1.28 18.83 2.38
C VAL A 175 -1.22 20.22 2.98
N TRP A 176 -0.92 20.30 4.28
CA TRP A 176 -0.75 21.57 4.96
C TRP A 176 0.64 22.14 4.70
N MET A 177 0.72 23.35 4.18
CA MET A 177 2.01 23.95 3.83
C MET A 177 2.70 24.56 5.04
N ASN A 178 4.02 24.32 5.14
CA ASN A 178 4.91 24.95 6.12
C ASN A 178 4.48 24.73 7.59
N ARG A 179 3.92 23.57 7.90
CA ARG A 179 3.59 23.16 9.27
C ARG A 179 4.53 22.08 9.79
N PRO A 180 4.70 21.96 11.11
CA PRO A 180 5.41 20.82 11.68
C PRO A 180 4.62 19.50 11.45
N VAL A 181 5.34 18.39 11.31
CA VAL A 181 4.76 17.06 11.33
C VAL A 181 4.27 16.78 12.75
N PRO A 182 3.02 16.37 12.96
CA PRO A 182 2.51 16.07 14.30
C PRO A 182 3.13 14.78 14.84
N HIS A 183 3.35 14.72 16.15
CA HIS A 183 3.85 13.51 16.82
C HIS A 183 2.80 12.40 16.90
N PHE A 184 1.53 12.76 16.88
CA PHE A 184 0.41 11.84 16.93
C PHE A 184 -0.71 12.32 16.03
N THR A 185 -1.33 11.38 15.30
CA THR A 185 -2.53 11.63 14.52
C THR A 185 -3.50 10.47 14.67
N VAL A 186 -4.79 10.76 14.58
CA VAL A 186 -5.80 9.71 14.37
C VAL A 186 -5.60 9.16 12.96
N PRO A 187 -5.42 7.85 12.77
CA PRO A 187 -5.21 7.25 11.46
C PRO A 187 -6.35 7.57 10.49
N ARG A 188 -6.00 7.97 9.26
CA ARG A 188 -6.94 8.35 8.18
C ARG A 188 -6.56 7.65 6.88
N TYR A 189 -7.47 7.60 5.91
CA TYR A 189 -7.19 6.98 4.60
C TYR A 189 -6.04 7.68 3.87
N GLU A 190 -6.02 9.01 3.90
CA GLU A 190 -4.96 9.83 3.28
C GLU A 190 -3.92 10.30 4.30
N GLY A 191 -3.97 9.83 5.56
CA GLY A 191 -3.09 10.26 6.62
C GLY A 191 -3.19 11.74 6.97
N TYR A 192 -2.13 12.26 7.58
CA TYR A 192 -1.90 13.68 7.82
C TYR A 192 -0.62 14.11 7.12
N SER A 193 -0.71 15.10 6.26
CA SER A 193 0.37 15.51 5.37
C SER A 193 0.76 16.96 5.58
N VAL A 194 2.08 17.20 5.63
CA VAL A 194 2.67 18.53 5.64
C VAL A 194 3.64 18.68 4.49
N GLY A 195 3.63 19.83 3.83
CA GLY A 195 4.43 20.11 2.67
C GLY A 195 5.32 21.34 2.83
N LYS A 196 6.44 21.33 2.17
CA LYS A 196 7.32 22.49 1.98
C LYS A 196 7.99 22.40 0.62
N TRP A 197 8.37 23.55 0.08
CA TRP A 197 9.19 23.61 -1.12
C TRP A 197 10.68 23.40 -0.78
N ASP A 198 11.35 22.57 -1.55
CA ASP A 198 12.79 22.34 -1.54
C ASP A 198 13.30 22.54 -2.97
N GLY A 199 13.81 23.74 -3.25
CA GLY A 199 14.05 24.15 -4.64
C GLY A 199 12.77 24.16 -5.45
N ASP A 200 12.75 23.39 -6.53
CA ASP A 200 11.61 23.22 -7.44
C ASP A 200 10.75 21.97 -7.14
N GLU A 201 11.02 21.29 -6.04
CA GLU A 201 10.27 20.11 -5.62
C GLU A 201 9.35 20.43 -4.43
N LEU A 202 8.11 20.00 -4.50
CA LEU A 202 7.23 19.95 -3.34
C LEU A 202 7.53 18.69 -2.55
N VAL A 203 8.09 18.85 -1.35
CA VAL A 203 8.38 17.76 -0.43
C VAL A 203 7.25 17.65 0.58
N ILE A 204 6.61 16.48 0.61
CA ILE A 204 5.47 16.20 1.50
C ILE A 204 5.86 15.06 2.44
N THR A 205 5.65 15.26 3.74
CA THR A 205 5.74 14.19 4.74
C THR A 205 4.34 13.82 5.19
N THR A 206 3.99 12.53 5.07
CA THR A 206 2.69 11.98 5.47
C THR A 206 2.88 10.95 6.58
N VAL A 207 2.08 11.06 7.63
CA VAL A 207 2.02 10.14 8.78
C VAL A 207 0.58 9.76 9.10
N GLY A 208 0.38 8.70 9.88
CA GLY A 208 -0.94 8.29 10.33
C GLY A 208 -1.87 7.84 9.20
N VAL A 209 -1.32 7.17 8.19
CA VAL A 209 -2.13 6.46 7.19
C VAL A 209 -2.68 5.18 7.84
N ARG A 210 -3.94 4.86 7.60
CA ARG A 210 -4.57 3.65 8.15
C ARG A 210 -3.92 2.39 7.60
N PRO A 211 -3.62 1.37 8.43
CA PRO A 211 -3.05 0.11 7.95
C PRO A 211 -3.94 -0.68 6.98
N SER A 212 -5.26 -0.40 6.96
CA SER A 212 -6.18 -0.97 5.98
C SER A 212 -5.97 -0.45 4.55
N VAL A 213 -5.31 0.69 4.40
CA VAL A 213 -4.91 1.25 3.09
C VAL A 213 -3.69 0.50 2.58
N TRP A 214 -3.76 -0.02 1.37
CA TRP A 214 -2.63 -0.71 0.75
C TRP A 214 -1.83 0.22 -0.16
N LEU A 215 -0.57 -0.16 -0.39
CA LEU A 215 0.30 0.61 -1.30
C LEU A 215 0.10 0.25 -2.78
N ASP A 216 -0.58 -0.89 -3.03
CA ASP A 216 -0.89 -1.38 -4.38
C ASP A 216 -2.12 -2.30 -4.37
N MET A 217 -2.56 -2.70 -5.56
CA MET A 217 -3.70 -3.61 -5.72
C MET A 217 -3.37 -5.06 -5.35
N GLY A 218 -2.11 -5.41 -5.13
CA GLY A 218 -1.67 -6.74 -4.70
C GLY A 218 -1.73 -6.95 -3.20
N GLY A 219 -1.89 -5.88 -2.44
CA GLY A 219 -2.01 -5.94 -0.98
C GLY A 219 -0.71 -5.66 -0.22
N THR A 220 0.21 -4.91 -0.83
CA THR A 220 1.41 -4.43 -0.13
C THR A 220 1.00 -3.51 1.01
N SER A 221 1.40 -3.87 2.22
CA SER A 221 0.94 -3.23 3.46
C SER A 221 1.99 -2.33 4.09
N HIS A 222 1.52 -1.54 5.04
CA HIS A 222 2.32 -0.73 5.96
C HIS A 222 1.69 -0.70 7.36
N GLY A 223 2.47 -0.30 8.35
CA GLY A 223 2.01 -0.06 9.72
C GLY A 223 1.47 1.36 9.92
N VAL A 224 0.82 1.58 11.06
CA VAL A 224 0.28 2.89 11.43
C VAL A 224 1.37 3.94 11.66
N ASN A 225 2.59 3.48 12.01
CA ASN A 225 3.76 4.34 12.27
C ASN A 225 4.60 4.60 11.01
N ALA A 226 4.17 4.11 9.86
CA ALA A 226 4.84 4.38 8.59
C ALA A 226 4.93 5.88 8.30
N VAL A 227 6.09 6.31 7.83
CA VAL A 227 6.34 7.68 7.37
C VAL A 227 6.57 7.65 5.88
N PHE A 228 5.78 8.42 5.14
CA PHE A 228 5.90 8.57 3.70
C PHE A 228 6.48 9.94 3.38
N THR A 229 7.56 9.98 2.60
CA THR A 229 8.13 11.22 2.09
C THR A 229 7.98 11.27 0.58
N HIS A 230 7.16 12.18 0.09
CA HIS A 230 6.93 12.38 -1.33
C HIS A 230 7.74 13.57 -1.83
N ARG A 231 8.44 13.40 -2.96
CA ARG A 231 9.09 14.48 -3.71
C ARG A 231 8.36 14.60 -5.04
N ILE A 232 7.75 15.73 -5.26
CA ILE A 232 6.88 15.98 -6.42
C ILE A 232 7.50 17.09 -7.27
N ARG A 233 7.71 16.80 -8.54
CA ARG A 233 8.27 17.77 -9.49
C ARG A 233 7.68 17.62 -10.88
N LYS A 234 7.69 18.70 -11.60
CA LYS A 234 7.42 18.70 -13.04
C LYS A 234 8.62 18.20 -13.81
N ILE A 235 8.35 17.43 -14.85
CA ILE A 235 9.34 16.98 -15.83
C ILE A 235 8.77 17.19 -17.25
N ASP A 236 9.60 17.02 -18.26
CA ASP A 236 9.23 17.16 -19.69
C ASP A 236 8.55 18.53 -19.97
N GLY A 237 9.13 19.62 -19.47
CA GLY A 237 8.57 20.96 -19.68
C GLY A 237 7.20 21.19 -19.05
N GLY A 238 6.84 20.41 -18.02
CA GLY A 238 5.55 20.47 -17.34
C GLY A 238 4.49 19.51 -17.90
N ALA A 239 4.79 18.81 -18.99
CA ALA A 239 3.86 17.82 -19.55
C ALA A 239 3.66 16.60 -18.65
N LYS A 240 4.56 16.37 -17.70
CA LYS A 240 4.48 15.28 -16.74
C LYS A 240 4.77 15.74 -15.31
N LEU A 241 4.20 15.02 -14.36
CA LEU A 241 4.45 15.14 -12.94
C LEU A 241 5.11 13.84 -12.46
N GLN A 242 6.30 13.93 -11.87
CA GLN A 242 6.95 12.82 -11.21
C GLN A 242 6.69 12.91 -9.72
N ILE A 243 6.25 11.81 -9.12
CA ILE A 243 6.09 11.64 -7.69
C ILE A 243 7.01 10.49 -7.26
N GLN A 244 8.05 10.83 -6.53
CA GLN A 244 8.94 9.87 -5.90
C GLN A 244 8.55 9.75 -4.43
N THR A 245 8.32 8.54 -3.95
CA THR A 245 7.89 8.30 -2.57
C THR A 245 8.84 7.37 -1.86
N THR A 246 9.43 7.84 -0.76
CA THR A 246 10.20 7.02 0.17
C THR A 246 9.30 6.57 1.31
N ILE A 247 9.27 5.26 1.55
CA ILE A 247 8.53 4.60 2.61
C ILE A 247 9.51 4.21 3.71
N ASN A 248 9.33 4.75 4.91
CA ASN A 248 10.08 4.36 6.11
C ASN A 248 9.12 3.72 7.10
N ASP A 249 9.21 2.40 7.20
CA ASP A 249 8.34 1.59 8.06
C ASP A 249 9.09 0.34 8.55
N PRO A 250 9.80 0.43 9.68
CA PRO A 250 10.60 -0.67 10.20
C PRO A 250 9.78 -1.85 10.73
N GLU A 251 8.45 -1.70 10.87
CA GLU A 251 7.55 -2.80 11.26
C GLU A 251 7.27 -3.74 10.08
N TYR A 252 7.41 -3.27 8.84
CA TYR A 252 7.08 -4.00 7.61
C TYR A 252 8.27 -4.23 6.69
N TYR A 253 9.30 -3.37 6.74
CA TYR A 253 10.43 -3.38 5.83
C TYR A 253 11.76 -3.36 6.56
N LYS A 254 12.77 -4.01 5.99
CA LYS A 254 14.14 -4.07 6.54
C LYS A 254 14.84 -2.71 6.53
N ASN A 255 14.55 -1.90 5.52
CA ASN A 255 15.13 -0.58 5.29
C ASN A 255 14.11 0.34 4.64
N PRO A 256 14.24 1.66 4.75
CA PRO A 256 13.49 2.58 3.89
C PRO A 256 13.73 2.24 2.41
N TRP A 257 12.69 2.39 1.61
CA TRP A 257 12.76 2.12 0.18
C TRP A 257 11.95 3.16 -0.58
N THR A 258 12.25 3.33 -1.86
CA THR A 258 11.68 4.39 -2.69
C THR A 258 11.03 3.80 -3.93
N THR A 259 9.89 4.36 -4.32
CA THR A 259 9.18 4.06 -5.56
C THR A 259 8.84 5.36 -6.28
N SER A 260 8.51 5.27 -7.57
CA SER A 260 8.19 6.43 -8.38
C SER A 260 7.03 6.16 -9.32
N VAL A 261 6.18 7.17 -9.49
CA VAL A 261 5.12 7.20 -10.49
C VAL A 261 5.26 8.46 -11.34
N THR A 262 4.98 8.33 -12.63
CA THR A 262 4.94 9.46 -13.57
C THR A 262 3.54 9.61 -14.11
N LEU A 263 3.00 10.81 -13.98
CA LEU A 263 1.64 11.18 -14.33
C LEU A 263 1.67 12.17 -15.48
N THR A 264 0.68 12.13 -16.34
CA THR A 264 0.61 12.96 -17.53
C THR A 264 -0.37 14.11 -17.31
N TRP A 265 0.02 15.31 -17.71
CA TRP A 265 -0.84 16.49 -17.76
C TRP A 265 -2.01 16.28 -18.75
N ARG A 266 -3.25 16.45 -18.28
CA ARG A 266 -4.47 16.22 -19.06
C ARG A 266 -5.53 17.26 -18.74
N PRO A 267 -5.40 18.50 -19.24
CA PRO A 267 -6.37 19.57 -19.00
C PRO A 267 -7.75 19.27 -19.60
N ASP A 268 -7.83 18.39 -20.59
CA ASP A 268 -9.06 17.88 -21.18
C ASP A 268 -9.86 16.94 -20.25
N GLN A 269 -9.23 16.45 -19.19
CA GLN A 269 -9.84 15.64 -18.14
C GLN A 269 -10.18 16.46 -16.87
N ALA A 270 -10.36 17.77 -17.01
CA ALA A 270 -10.60 18.66 -15.88
C ALA A 270 -12.01 18.53 -15.28
N VAL A 271 -12.95 17.95 -16.03
CA VAL A 271 -14.29 17.62 -15.55
C VAL A 271 -14.29 16.16 -15.13
N PHE A 272 -14.44 15.93 -13.84
CA PHE A 272 -14.52 14.57 -13.30
C PHE A 272 -15.88 13.96 -13.61
N SER A 273 -15.88 12.67 -13.88
CA SER A 273 -17.11 11.89 -13.95
C SER A 273 -17.76 11.81 -12.57
N GLU A 274 -19.07 11.66 -12.56
CA GLU A 274 -19.78 11.33 -11.35
C GLU A 274 -19.42 9.89 -10.97
N TYR A 275 -18.70 9.74 -9.86
CA TYR A 275 -18.28 8.45 -9.34
C TYR A 275 -19.25 8.02 -8.24
N ASN A 276 -20.09 7.05 -8.53
CA ASN A 276 -21.02 6.51 -7.55
C ASN A 276 -20.57 5.14 -7.09
N CYS A 277 -20.24 5.03 -5.82
CA CYS A 277 -20.02 3.76 -5.13
C CYS A 277 -21.15 3.55 -4.13
N GLU A 278 -21.80 2.41 -4.21
CA GLU A 278 -22.88 2.05 -3.29
C GLU A 278 -22.43 0.92 -2.36
N GLU A 279 -22.36 1.19 -1.06
CA GLU A 279 -22.04 0.18 -0.04
C GLU A 279 -23.10 -0.90 0.09
N SER A 280 -24.39 -0.55 -0.21
CA SER A 280 -25.51 -1.20 0.41
C SER A 280 -25.82 -2.61 -0.10
N ALA A 281 -25.95 -2.83 -1.37
CA ALA A 281 -26.37 -4.14 -1.87
C ALA A 281 -25.34 -4.80 -2.78
N GLY A 282 -24.47 -4.00 -3.40
CA GLY A 282 -23.47 -4.48 -4.35
C GLY A 282 -22.27 -5.08 -3.68
N SER A 283 -21.57 -4.30 -2.85
CA SER A 283 -20.22 -4.71 -2.37
C SER A 283 -20.26 -5.87 -1.38
N MET A 284 -21.22 -5.91 -0.44
CA MET A 284 -21.33 -7.08 0.46
C MET A 284 -21.88 -8.30 -0.26
N ALA A 285 -22.90 -8.13 -1.11
CA ALA A 285 -23.43 -9.22 -1.91
C ALA A 285 -22.45 -9.67 -3.00
N GLU A 286 -21.67 -8.77 -3.58
CA GLU A 286 -20.58 -9.10 -4.50
C GLU A 286 -19.42 -9.76 -3.76
N ALA A 287 -19.00 -9.27 -2.61
CA ALA A 287 -18.00 -9.91 -1.78
C ALA A 287 -18.40 -11.34 -1.44
N GLN A 288 -19.65 -11.57 -1.06
CA GLN A 288 -20.20 -12.91 -0.83
C GLN A 288 -20.31 -13.74 -2.11
N ARG A 289 -20.76 -13.15 -3.22
CA ARG A 289 -20.94 -13.83 -4.51
C ARG A 289 -19.63 -14.26 -5.14
N TYR A 290 -18.59 -13.44 -5.04
CA TYR A 290 -17.27 -13.71 -5.59
C TYR A 290 -16.30 -14.31 -4.58
N GLY A 291 -16.76 -14.64 -3.37
CA GLY A 291 -15.95 -15.27 -2.34
C GLY A 291 -14.87 -14.36 -1.77
N THR A 292 -15.08 -13.04 -1.81
CA THR A 292 -14.13 -12.08 -1.23
C THR A 292 -14.03 -12.31 0.28
N ASP A 293 -12.83 -12.59 0.76
CA ASP A 293 -12.57 -12.75 2.19
C ASP A 293 -12.61 -11.37 2.89
N THR A 294 -13.66 -11.17 3.67
CA THR A 294 -13.83 -9.96 4.49
C THR A 294 -13.30 -10.15 5.91
N SER A 295 -12.83 -11.35 6.27
CA SER A 295 -12.39 -11.68 7.64
C SER A 295 -11.16 -10.88 8.09
N GLY A 296 -10.34 -10.41 7.15
CA GLY A 296 -9.19 -9.55 7.43
C GLY A 296 -9.53 -8.06 7.51
N TYR A 297 -10.75 -7.67 7.14
CA TYR A 297 -11.21 -6.29 7.24
C TYR A 297 -12.00 -6.14 8.54
N LYS A 298 -11.33 -5.68 9.58
CA LYS A 298 -11.98 -5.31 10.84
C LYS A 298 -12.16 -3.80 10.85
N ASP A 299 -13.35 -3.32 11.17
CA ASP A 299 -13.57 -1.90 11.48
C ASP A 299 -12.66 -1.44 12.64
N SER A 300 -12.22 -2.38 13.50
CA SER A 300 -11.23 -2.12 14.55
C SER A 300 -9.85 -1.72 14.04
N ASP A 301 -9.48 -2.11 12.80
CA ASP A 301 -8.22 -1.67 12.18
C ASP A 301 -8.32 -0.19 11.76
N ASP A 302 -9.50 0.37 11.80
CA ASP A 302 -9.81 1.77 11.56
C ASP A 302 -9.43 2.70 12.73
N GLY A 303 -8.89 2.18 13.82
CA GLY A 303 -8.43 3.01 14.95
C GLY A 303 -9.57 3.66 15.72
N ARG A 304 -10.75 3.03 15.78
CA ARG A 304 -11.83 3.39 16.70
C ARG A 304 -11.67 2.70 18.03
#